data_50f144b7ea9c727b90359e7848e47be8
#
_entry.id   50f144b7ea9c727b90359e7848e47be8
#
_cell.length_a   1.000
_cell.length_b   1.000
_cell.length_c   1.000
_cell.angle_alpha   90.00
_cell.angle_beta   90.00
_cell.angle_gamma   90.00
#
_symmetry.space_group_name_H-M   'P 1'
#
loop_
_entity.id
_entity.type
_entity.pdbx_description
1 polymer ?
#
loop_
_entity_poly.entity_id
_entity_poly.type
_entity_poly.pdbx_seq_one_letter_code
_entity_poly.pdbx_strand_id
1 'polypeptide(L)'
;MSLLLKRAWLSVSRRIGKSVVLLLIMTVIFTALVAEASVRSSMQALRESVSRGVPAGFVVRSGSGELSLADAQSVSGVQGVTGHNYVRGLTATPSDLKLVEMPASGVELSGDVAPEAGVTGVTRSDLIQGFAAKQYTLVEGRHITEGDQNSAIMHQELAAKNGLKVGDRVTLNRDGKSVTVTIVGLFTGT
;
A
#
# COMPACT_ATOMS: atom_id res chain seq x y z
N MET A 1 26.68 -25.07 -53.23
CA MET A 1 26.01 -23.79 -53.09
C MET A 1 25.25 -23.53 -54.41
N SER A 2 23.90 -23.50 -54.35
CA SER A 2 23.08 -23.51 -55.58
C SER A 2 23.26 -22.22 -56.38
N LEU A 3 23.21 -22.34 -57.72
CA LEU A 3 23.27 -21.24 -58.68
C LEU A 3 22.28 -20.10 -58.32
N LEU A 4 21.18 -20.42 -57.65
CA LEU A 4 20.17 -19.48 -57.22
C LEU A 4 20.70 -18.53 -56.10
N LEU A 5 21.44 -19.03 -55.12
CA LEU A 5 22.05 -18.21 -54.06
C LEU A 5 23.09 -17.23 -54.61
N LYS A 6 23.86 -17.67 -55.62
CA LYS A 6 24.89 -16.85 -56.27
C LYS A 6 24.27 -15.71 -57.07
N ARG A 7 23.14 -15.97 -57.77
CA ARG A 7 22.36 -14.93 -58.51
C ARG A 7 21.69 -13.95 -57.54
N ALA A 8 21.11 -14.41 -56.44
CA ALA A 8 20.54 -13.57 -55.39
C ALA A 8 21.58 -12.63 -54.76
N TRP A 9 22.76 -13.16 -54.45
CA TRP A 9 23.89 -12.39 -53.90
C TRP A 9 24.33 -11.28 -54.89
N LEU A 10 24.52 -11.59 -56.18
CA LEU A 10 24.89 -10.61 -57.19
C LEU A 10 23.83 -9.52 -57.42
N SER A 11 22.56 -9.86 -57.25
CA SER A 11 21.45 -8.89 -57.36
C SER A 11 21.46 -7.91 -56.21
N VAL A 12 21.69 -8.36 -54.98
CA VAL A 12 21.80 -7.53 -53.77
C VAL A 12 23.04 -6.65 -53.83
N SER A 13 24.18 -7.20 -54.21
CA SER A 13 25.45 -6.50 -54.33
C SER A 13 25.45 -5.35 -55.34
N ARG A 14 24.67 -5.46 -56.40
CA ARG A 14 24.57 -4.41 -57.43
C ARG A 14 23.75 -3.19 -57.04
N ARG A 15 22.96 -3.28 -55.93
CA ARG A 15 22.12 -2.20 -55.42
C ARG A 15 22.27 -2.05 -53.90
N ILE A 16 23.50 -2.13 -53.40
CA ILE A 16 23.84 -2.12 -51.97
C ILE A 16 23.14 -0.95 -51.25
N GLY A 17 23.13 0.25 -51.81
CA GLY A 17 22.47 1.41 -51.17
C GLY A 17 20.99 1.23 -50.92
N LYS A 18 20.23 0.67 -51.88
CA LYS A 18 18.80 0.39 -51.70
C LYS A 18 18.53 -0.73 -50.75
N SER A 19 19.37 -1.76 -50.75
CA SER A 19 19.26 -2.89 -49.83
C SER A 19 19.59 -2.51 -48.38
N VAL A 20 20.56 -1.64 -48.17
CA VAL A 20 20.90 -1.11 -46.82
C VAL A 20 19.78 -0.24 -46.28
N VAL A 21 19.20 0.65 -47.10
CA VAL A 21 18.06 1.47 -46.67
C VAL A 21 16.86 0.60 -46.32
N LEU A 22 16.55 -0.41 -47.11
CA LEU A 22 15.43 -1.33 -46.83
C LEU A 22 15.69 -2.11 -45.51
N LEU A 23 16.91 -2.59 -45.30
CA LEU A 23 17.31 -3.29 -44.08
C LEU A 23 17.19 -2.39 -42.85
N LEU A 24 17.62 -1.12 -42.96
CA LEU A 24 17.46 -0.13 -41.86
C LEU A 24 15.99 0.10 -41.52
N ILE A 25 15.14 0.29 -42.53
CA ILE A 25 13.70 0.47 -42.34
C ILE A 25 13.09 -0.74 -41.64
N MET A 26 13.40 -1.95 -42.13
CA MET A 26 12.92 -3.19 -41.53
C MET A 26 13.41 -3.35 -40.08
N THR A 27 14.67 -2.99 -39.79
CA THR A 27 15.22 -3.03 -38.43
C THR A 27 14.46 -2.07 -37.50
N VAL A 28 14.20 -0.84 -37.96
CA VAL A 28 13.43 0.14 -37.16
C VAL A 28 12.02 -0.36 -36.87
N ILE A 29 11.33 -0.90 -37.89
CA ILE A 29 9.98 -1.45 -37.73
C ILE A 29 10.00 -2.63 -36.76
N PHE A 30 10.94 -3.54 -36.90
CA PHE A 30 11.07 -4.71 -36.01
C PHE A 30 11.36 -4.29 -34.56
N THR A 31 12.25 -3.33 -34.37
CA THR A 31 12.56 -2.79 -33.04
C THR A 31 11.34 -2.14 -32.40
N ALA A 32 10.58 -1.38 -33.18
CA ALA A 32 9.35 -0.76 -32.70
C ALA A 32 8.29 -1.80 -32.28
N LEU A 33 8.10 -2.86 -33.07
CA LEU A 33 7.17 -3.95 -32.77
C LEU A 33 7.58 -4.72 -31.50
N VAL A 34 8.87 -5.00 -31.34
CA VAL A 34 9.40 -5.69 -30.14
C VAL A 34 9.22 -4.81 -28.91
N ALA A 35 9.48 -3.51 -29.03
CA ALA A 35 9.29 -2.57 -27.94
C ALA A 35 7.80 -2.50 -27.51
N GLU A 36 6.88 -2.45 -28.45
CA GLU A 36 5.43 -2.46 -28.17
C GLU A 36 4.99 -3.77 -27.48
N ALA A 37 5.45 -4.91 -27.97
CA ALA A 37 5.15 -6.21 -27.35
C ALA A 37 5.71 -6.31 -25.91
N SER A 38 6.90 -5.78 -25.68
CA SER A 38 7.54 -5.75 -24.36
C SER A 38 6.75 -4.89 -23.36
N VAL A 39 6.29 -3.71 -23.79
CA VAL A 39 5.45 -2.83 -22.95
C VAL A 39 4.14 -3.52 -22.57
N ARG A 40 3.47 -4.15 -23.54
CA ARG A 40 2.22 -4.88 -23.29
C ARG A 40 2.40 -6.02 -22.29
N SER A 41 3.44 -6.83 -22.44
CA SER A 41 3.72 -7.94 -21.53
C SER A 41 4.05 -7.46 -20.11
N SER A 42 4.81 -6.38 -19.98
CA SER A 42 5.12 -5.76 -18.68
C SER A 42 3.87 -5.20 -18.00
N MET A 43 2.98 -4.54 -18.74
CA MET A 43 1.70 -4.05 -18.24
C MET A 43 0.79 -5.18 -17.77
N GLN A 44 0.73 -6.30 -18.50
CA GLN A 44 -0.05 -7.47 -18.10
C GLN A 44 0.50 -8.10 -16.82
N ALA A 45 1.83 -8.29 -16.73
CA ALA A 45 2.47 -8.81 -15.55
C ALA A 45 2.25 -7.92 -14.32
N LEU A 46 2.33 -6.61 -14.49
CA LEU A 46 2.03 -5.64 -13.43
C LEU A 46 0.56 -5.74 -12.97
N ARG A 47 -0.38 -5.77 -13.92
CA ARG A 47 -1.81 -5.91 -13.63
C ARG A 47 -2.11 -7.20 -12.86
N GLU A 48 -1.54 -8.32 -13.27
CA GLU A 48 -1.70 -9.60 -12.58
C GLU A 48 -1.05 -9.59 -11.18
N SER A 49 0.10 -8.95 -11.03
CA SER A 49 0.77 -8.83 -9.74
C SER A 49 -0.06 -7.99 -8.77
N VAL A 50 -0.62 -6.88 -9.23
CA VAL A 50 -1.51 -6.03 -8.43
C VAL A 50 -2.81 -6.76 -8.09
N SER A 51 -3.47 -7.41 -9.05
CA SER A 51 -4.73 -8.11 -8.80
C SER A 51 -4.60 -9.32 -7.90
N ARG A 52 -3.43 -9.98 -7.89
CA ARG A 52 -3.13 -11.08 -6.96
C ARG A 52 -2.69 -10.59 -5.58
N GLY A 53 -2.12 -9.40 -5.50
CA GLY A 53 -1.58 -8.83 -4.25
C GLY A 53 -2.58 -8.04 -3.42
N VAL A 54 -3.65 -7.54 -4.02
CA VAL A 54 -4.66 -6.74 -3.34
C VAL A 54 -5.98 -7.50 -3.36
N PRO A 55 -6.45 -7.99 -2.21
CA PRO A 55 -7.75 -8.64 -2.13
C PRO A 55 -8.85 -7.66 -2.56
N ALA A 56 -9.86 -8.15 -3.28
CA ALA A 56 -11.01 -7.36 -3.62
C ALA A 56 -11.74 -6.94 -2.34
N GLY A 57 -11.81 -5.65 -2.10
CA GLY A 57 -12.46 -5.09 -0.92
C GLY A 57 -13.22 -3.80 -1.26
N PHE A 58 -14.19 -3.48 -0.47
CA PHE A 58 -14.91 -2.22 -0.53
C PHE A 58 -15.03 -1.61 0.88
N VAL A 59 -15.13 -0.30 0.93
CA VAL A 59 -15.30 0.46 2.16
C VAL A 59 -16.70 1.06 2.16
N VAL A 60 -17.47 0.72 3.17
CA VAL A 60 -18.80 1.32 3.41
C VAL A 60 -18.62 2.50 4.36
N ARG A 61 -19.12 3.65 3.96
CA ARG A 61 -19.11 4.86 4.77
C ARG A 61 -20.51 5.44 4.82
N SER A 62 -20.90 6.00 5.94
CA SER A 62 -22.13 6.80 6.01
C SER A 62 -21.94 8.14 5.31
N GLY A 63 -22.90 8.54 4.49
CA GLY A 63 -22.90 9.86 3.84
C GLY A 63 -23.35 11.00 4.77
N SER A 64 -23.96 10.69 5.92
CA SER A 64 -24.59 11.66 6.80
C SER A 64 -24.08 11.63 8.25
N GLY A 65 -23.01 10.90 8.54
CA GLY A 65 -22.48 10.79 9.90
C GLY A 65 -21.79 9.46 10.19
N GLU A 66 -21.74 9.08 11.45
CA GLU A 66 -21.19 7.79 11.85
C GLU A 66 -22.14 6.65 11.44
N LEU A 67 -21.58 5.58 10.92
CA LEU A 67 -22.32 4.34 10.65
C LEU A 67 -22.65 3.68 12.00
N SER A 68 -23.91 3.29 12.21
CA SER A 68 -24.25 2.54 13.41
C SER A 68 -23.62 1.14 13.36
N LEU A 69 -23.32 0.56 14.53
CA LEU A 69 -22.76 -0.80 14.58
C LEU A 69 -23.72 -1.83 13.98
N ALA A 70 -25.03 -1.64 14.15
CA ALA A 70 -26.05 -2.53 13.60
C ALA A 70 -26.06 -2.53 12.05
N ASP A 71 -25.95 -1.32 11.45
CA ASP A 71 -25.89 -1.19 10.00
C ASP A 71 -24.59 -1.82 9.46
N ALA A 72 -23.48 -1.60 10.15
CA ALA A 72 -22.20 -2.19 9.77
C ALA A 72 -22.22 -3.72 9.86
N GLN A 73 -22.88 -4.29 10.87
CA GLN A 73 -23.06 -5.74 11.02
C GLN A 73 -23.93 -6.34 9.91
N SER A 74 -24.94 -5.63 9.44
CA SER A 74 -25.78 -6.11 8.34
C SER A 74 -24.99 -6.32 7.04
N VAL A 75 -24.00 -5.45 6.78
CA VAL A 75 -23.12 -5.53 5.61
C VAL A 75 -22.14 -6.69 5.74
N SER A 76 -21.63 -6.97 6.94
CA SER A 76 -20.67 -8.07 7.15
C SER A 76 -21.28 -9.46 6.93
N GLY A 77 -22.61 -9.59 7.07
CA GLY A 77 -23.35 -10.83 6.84
C GLY A 77 -23.69 -11.13 5.36
N VAL A 78 -23.33 -10.26 4.43
CA VAL A 78 -23.64 -10.47 3.00
C VAL A 78 -22.84 -11.63 2.43
N GLN A 79 -23.53 -12.48 1.64
CA GLN A 79 -22.90 -13.65 1.00
C GLN A 79 -21.73 -13.21 0.10
N GLY A 80 -20.56 -13.85 0.27
CA GLY A 80 -19.35 -13.55 -0.45
C GLY A 80 -18.37 -12.65 0.33
N VAL A 81 -18.76 -12.10 1.48
CA VAL A 81 -17.86 -11.40 2.39
C VAL A 81 -17.09 -12.44 3.22
N THR A 82 -15.78 -12.54 2.98
CA THR A 82 -14.90 -13.51 3.66
C THR A 82 -14.18 -12.92 4.87
N GLY A 83 -14.16 -11.60 5.01
CA GLY A 83 -13.59 -10.89 6.15
C GLY A 83 -14.09 -9.46 6.20
N HIS A 84 -14.21 -8.92 7.40
CA HIS A 84 -14.65 -7.56 7.61
C HIS A 84 -13.78 -6.89 8.68
N ASN A 85 -13.76 -5.58 8.68
CA ASN A 85 -13.04 -4.77 9.65
C ASN A 85 -13.84 -3.51 9.94
N TYR A 86 -14.10 -3.23 11.21
CA TYR A 86 -14.70 -1.96 11.62
C TYR A 86 -13.59 -0.97 11.92
N VAL A 87 -13.64 0.18 11.28
CA VAL A 87 -12.61 1.20 11.37
C VAL A 87 -13.20 2.49 11.89
N ARG A 88 -12.60 3.06 12.93
CA ARG A 88 -12.95 4.35 13.48
C ARG A 88 -11.72 5.23 13.67
N GLY A 89 -11.67 6.34 12.98
CA GLY A 89 -10.66 7.36 13.19
C GLY A 89 -10.94 8.17 14.44
N LEU A 90 -9.92 8.39 15.26
CA LEU A 90 -9.99 9.15 16.50
C LEU A 90 -8.74 10.05 16.57
N THR A 91 -8.86 11.17 17.28
CA THR A 91 -7.71 11.89 17.80
C THR A 91 -7.60 11.63 19.29
N ALA A 92 -6.41 11.42 19.79
CA ALA A 92 -6.13 11.24 21.21
C ALA A 92 -4.80 11.88 21.56
N THR A 93 -4.69 12.36 22.78
CA THR A 93 -3.43 12.88 23.33
C THR A 93 -2.71 11.74 24.06
N PRO A 94 -1.56 11.26 23.55
CA PRO A 94 -0.80 10.27 24.26
C PRO A 94 -0.12 10.90 25.48
N SER A 95 -0.11 10.19 26.61
CA SER A 95 0.72 10.57 27.75
C SER A 95 2.16 10.14 27.46
N ASP A 96 3.09 11.04 27.65
CA ASP A 96 4.54 10.79 27.61
C ASP A 96 5.09 10.26 26.29
N LEU A 97 4.38 10.45 25.15
CA LEU A 97 4.84 10.08 23.83
C LEU A 97 5.35 11.30 23.05
N LYS A 98 6.61 11.24 22.63
CA LYS A 98 7.19 12.21 21.69
C LYS A 98 6.75 11.83 20.27
N LEU A 99 5.81 12.57 19.71
CA LEU A 99 5.35 12.33 18.34
C LEU A 99 6.47 12.56 17.32
N VAL A 100 6.45 11.80 16.24
CA VAL A 100 7.33 12.04 15.08
C VAL A 100 6.72 13.22 14.34
N GLU A 101 7.49 14.30 14.22
CA GLU A 101 7.11 15.42 13.39
C GLU A 101 7.10 14.94 11.95
N MET A 102 5.92 14.86 11.35
CA MET A 102 5.85 14.79 9.90
C MET A 102 6.29 16.14 9.38
N PRO A 103 7.07 16.23 8.29
CA PRO A 103 7.37 17.50 7.63
C PRO A 103 6.03 18.09 7.15
N ALA A 104 5.34 18.76 8.03
CA ALA A 104 4.10 19.42 7.75
C ALA A 104 4.40 20.65 6.92
N SER A 105 3.72 20.77 5.81
CA SER A 105 3.47 22.00 5.09
C SER A 105 3.34 23.21 6.04
N GLY A 106 4.47 23.83 6.42
CA GLY A 106 4.59 25.25 6.77
C GLY A 106 3.68 25.88 7.84
N VAL A 107 2.98 25.13 8.67
CA VAL A 107 2.17 25.66 9.77
C VAL A 107 2.87 25.34 11.09
N GLU A 108 3.62 26.30 11.62
CA GLU A 108 4.07 26.28 12.99
C GLU A 108 2.84 26.50 13.89
N LEU A 109 2.39 25.46 14.58
CA LEU A 109 1.41 25.60 15.65
C LEU A 109 2.11 26.21 16.87
N SER A 110 2.16 27.51 16.93
CA SER A 110 2.58 28.28 18.11
C SER A 110 1.49 28.19 19.17
N GLY A 111 1.71 27.43 20.22
CA GLY A 111 0.86 27.36 21.39
C GLY A 111 1.06 26.07 22.19
N ASP A 112 0.79 26.13 23.47
CA ASP A 112 0.78 25.03 24.45
C ASP A 112 -0.36 24.01 24.16
N VAL A 113 -0.48 23.57 22.89
CA VAL A 113 -1.45 22.55 22.50
C VAL A 113 -0.77 21.20 22.66
N ALA A 114 -1.31 20.38 23.57
CA ALA A 114 -0.83 19.02 23.73
C ALA A 114 -0.87 18.31 22.37
N PRO A 115 0.21 17.63 21.96
CA PRO A 115 0.31 17.01 20.66
C PRO A 115 -0.77 15.91 20.52
N GLU A 116 -1.67 16.09 19.55
CA GLU A 116 -2.68 15.09 19.23
C GLU A 116 -2.13 14.05 18.26
N ALA A 117 -2.33 12.79 18.59
CA ALA A 117 -2.02 11.68 17.70
C ALA A 117 -3.29 11.19 16.99
N GLY A 118 -3.18 10.97 15.70
CA GLY A 118 -4.19 10.23 14.95
C GLY A 118 -4.17 8.76 15.38
N VAL A 119 -5.28 8.30 15.95
CA VAL A 119 -5.46 6.91 16.38
C VAL A 119 -6.58 6.31 15.55
N THR A 120 -6.34 5.14 14.99
CA THR A 120 -7.36 4.39 14.25
C THR A 120 -7.75 3.14 15.03
N GLY A 121 -8.96 3.12 15.56
CA GLY A 121 -9.55 1.92 16.15
C GLY A 121 -9.95 0.93 15.05
N VAL A 122 -9.59 -0.33 15.23
CA VAL A 122 -9.85 -1.40 14.27
C VAL A 122 -10.18 -2.69 14.99
N THR A 123 -10.95 -3.57 14.37
CA THR A 123 -11.15 -4.93 14.86
C THR A 123 -10.09 -5.89 14.32
N ARG A 124 -9.57 -5.61 13.10
CA ARG A 124 -8.52 -6.40 12.47
C ARG A 124 -7.52 -5.48 11.76
N SER A 125 -6.29 -5.47 12.19
CA SER A 125 -5.28 -4.58 11.60
C SER A 125 -4.74 -5.10 10.25
N ASP A 126 -4.77 -6.40 10.00
CA ASP A 126 -4.36 -7.00 8.72
C ASP A 126 -5.24 -6.58 7.53
N LEU A 127 -6.50 -6.22 7.80
CA LEU A 127 -7.46 -5.75 6.80
C LEU A 127 -7.45 -4.22 6.59
N ILE A 128 -6.61 -3.47 7.30
CA ILE A 128 -6.40 -2.04 7.00
C ILE A 128 -5.83 -1.92 5.58
N GLN A 129 -6.32 -0.95 4.82
CA GLN A 129 -5.91 -0.74 3.42
C GLN A 129 -4.38 -0.72 3.23
N GLY A 130 -3.64 -0.09 4.13
CA GLY A 130 -2.17 -0.04 4.05
C GLY A 130 -1.51 -1.43 4.11
N PHE A 131 -2.00 -2.33 4.98
CA PHE A 131 -1.51 -3.72 5.04
C PHE A 131 -2.03 -4.55 3.86
N ALA A 132 -3.31 -4.44 3.53
CA ALA A 132 -3.90 -5.15 2.41
C ALA A 132 -3.24 -4.79 1.08
N ALA A 133 -2.88 -3.53 0.88
CA ALA A 133 -2.15 -3.03 -0.29
C ALA A 133 -0.62 -3.23 -0.20
N LYS A 134 -0.11 -3.86 0.86
CA LYS A 134 1.32 -4.07 1.12
C LYS A 134 2.16 -2.79 1.21
N GLN A 135 1.51 -1.66 1.50
CA GLN A 135 2.19 -0.40 1.82
C GLN A 135 2.80 -0.45 3.22
N TYR A 136 2.13 -1.15 4.14
CA TYR A 136 2.61 -1.41 5.48
C TYR A 136 3.06 -2.85 5.62
N THR A 137 4.15 -3.05 6.35
CA THR A 137 4.69 -4.37 6.67
C THR A 137 4.84 -4.48 8.19
N LEU A 138 4.28 -5.53 8.77
CA LEU A 138 4.52 -5.85 10.18
C LEU A 138 5.96 -6.36 10.33
N VAL A 139 6.75 -5.71 11.17
CA VAL A 139 8.17 -6.03 11.37
C VAL A 139 8.42 -6.79 12.67
N GLU A 140 7.55 -6.63 13.67
CA GLU A 140 7.66 -7.32 14.96
C GLU A 140 6.28 -7.55 15.57
N GLY A 141 6.10 -8.63 16.31
CA GLY A 141 4.87 -8.96 16.99
C GLY A 141 3.79 -9.53 16.08
N ARG A 142 2.55 -9.14 16.29
CA ARG A 142 1.38 -9.65 15.57
C ARG A 142 0.35 -8.57 15.23
N HIS A 143 -0.53 -8.88 14.31
CA HIS A 143 -1.71 -8.07 14.02
C HIS A 143 -2.74 -8.09 15.16
N ILE A 144 -3.55 -7.03 15.24
CA ILE A 144 -4.76 -6.99 16.07
C ILE A 144 -5.80 -7.91 15.43
N THR A 145 -6.47 -8.70 16.27
CA THR A 145 -7.55 -9.62 15.90
C THR A 145 -8.83 -9.26 16.62
N GLU A 146 -9.99 -9.78 16.18
CA GLU A 146 -11.31 -9.44 16.72
C GLU A 146 -11.49 -9.69 18.24
N GLY A 147 -10.70 -10.61 18.81
CA GLY A 147 -10.71 -10.90 20.25
C GLY A 147 -9.87 -9.98 21.10
N ASP A 148 -9.07 -9.12 20.47
CA ASP A 148 -8.15 -8.25 21.20
C ASP A 148 -8.89 -7.06 21.84
N GLN A 149 -8.52 -6.76 23.08
CA GLN A 149 -8.95 -5.57 23.80
C GLN A 149 -7.73 -4.78 24.25
N ASN A 150 -7.79 -3.46 24.12
CA ASN A 150 -6.71 -2.57 24.53
C ASN A 150 -5.35 -2.95 23.91
N SER A 151 -5.34 -3.44 22.70
CA SER A 151 -4.15 -3.77 21.93
C SER A 151 -3.88 -2.72 20.85
N ALA A 152 -2.61 -2.41 20.62
CA ALA A 152 -2.21 -1.44 19.61
C ALA A 152 -1.07 -1.99 18.75
N ILE A 153 -1.03 -1.58 17.50
CA ILE A 153 0.18 -1.66 16.67
C ILE A 153 0.69 -0.24 16.45
N MET A 154 2.00 -0.08 16.42
CA MET A 154 2.65 1.22 16.35
C MET A 154 3.66 1.26 15.22
N HIS A 155 3.83 2.43 14.61
CA HIS A 155 4.88 2.63 13.63
C HIS A 155 6.27 2.50 14.28
N GLN A 156 7.17 1.79 13.63
CA GLN A 156 8.50 1.48 14.17
C GLN A 156 9.30 2.72 14.56
N GLU A 157 9.23 3.79 13.75
CA GLU A 157 9.94 5.04 14.04
C GLU A 157 9.43 5.72 15.31
N LEU A 158 8.09 5.71 15.51
CA LEU A 158 7.49 6.26 16.71
C LEU A 158 7.90 5.46 17.95
N ALA A 159 7.91 4.14 17.84
CA ALA A 159 8.37 3.25 18.90
C ALA A 159 9.86 3.49 19.23
N ALA A 160 10.72 3.55 18.20
CA ALA A 160 12.14 3.80 18.38
C ALA A 160 12.44 5.17 19.02
N LYS A 161 11.74 6.24 18.59
CA LYS A 161 11.88 7.59 19.17
C LYS A 161 11.55 7.63 20.66
N ASN A 162 10.68 6.74 21.12
CA ASN A 162 10.22 6.68 22.52
C ASN A 162 10.81 5.50 23.30
N GLY A 163 11.69 4.71 22.71
CA GLY A 163 12.30 3.53 23.36
C GLY A 163 11.30 2.42 23.67
N LEU A 164 10.18 2.36 22.95
CA LEU A 164 9.10 1.40 23.16
C LEU A 164 9.30 0.13 22.35
N LYS A 165 8.78 -0.98 22.86
CA LYS A 165 8.86 -2.34 22.27
C LYS A 165 7.49 -3.02 22.33
N VAL A 166 7.37 -4.12 21.62
CA VAL A 166 6.23 -5.02 21.76
C VAL A 166 6.15 -5.50 23.23
N GLY A 167 4.95 -5.39 23.79
CA GLY A 167 4.65 -5.66 25.22
C GLY A 167 4.57 -4.41 26.09
N ASP A 168 5.12 -3.29 25.67
CA ASP A 168 5.05 -2.04 26.41
C ASP A 168 3.63 -1.45 26.36
N ARG A 169 3.33 -0.56 27.29
CA ARG A 169 2.03 0.07 27.44
C ARG A 169 2.10 1.56 27.15
N VAL A 170 1.07 2.06 26.50
CA VAL A 170 0.90 3.49 26.21
C VAL A 170 -0.47 3.92 26.70
N THR A 171 -0.54 5.08 27.36
CA THR A 171 -1.81 5.67 27.79
C THR A 171 -2.24 6.75 26.81
N LEU A 172 -3.47 6.64 26.33
CA LEU A 172 -4.12 7.58 25.42
C LEU A 172 -5.22 8.30 26.18
N ASN A 173 -5.23 9.62 26.10
CA ASN A 173 -6.23 10.47 26.75
C ASN A 173 -7.14 11.10 25.68
N ARG A 174 -8.44 11.07 25.95
CA ARG A 174 -9.45 11.75 25.12
C ARG A 174 -10.66 12.12 25.97
N ASP A 175 -11.11 13.35 25.86
CA ASP A 175 -12.33 13.85 26.52
C ASP A 175 -12.36 13.54 28.01
N GLY A 176 -11.23 13.71 28.71
CA GLY A 176 -11.09 13.43 30.13
C GLY A 176 -11.07 11.93 30.52
N LYS A 177 -11.07 11.04 29.54
CA LYS A 177 -10.95 9.59 29.74
C LYS A 177 -9.57 9.11 29.30
N SER A 178 -9.01 8.17 30.06
CA SER A 178 -7.71 7.54 29.77
C SER A 178 -7.91 6.06 29.45
N VAL A 179 -7.25 5.59 28.42
CA VAL A 179 -7.21 4.18 28.04
C VAL A 179 -5.75 3.77 27.90
N THR A 180 -5.35 2.72 28.58
CA THR A 180 -4.03 2.14 28.44
C THR A 180 -4.08 0.98 27.45
N VAL A 181 -3.26 1.05 26.42
CA VAL A 181 -3.14 0.02 25.38
C VAL A 181 -1.78 -0.65 25.46
N THR A 182 -1.73 -1.94 25.11
CA THR A 182 -0.49 -2.72 25.04
C THR A 182 -0.05 -2.81 23.57
N ILE A 183 1.21 -2.53 23.29
CA ILE A 183 1.79 -2.66 21.96
C ILE A 183 1.94 -4.15 21.64
N VAL A 184 1.20 -4.66 20.66
CA VAL A 184 1.23 -6.06 20.24
C VAL A 184 1.99 -6.27 18.94
N GLY A 185 2.31 -5.19 18.22
CA GLY A 185 3.09 -5.25 17.00
C GLY A 185 3.65 -3.90 16.57
N LEU A 186 4.73 -3.97 15.83
CA LEU A 186 5.38 -2.82 15.18
C LEU A 186 5.33 -2.97 13.68
N PHE A 187 5.08 -1.89 12.97
CA PHE A 187 5.01 -1.88 11.52
C PHE A 187 5.83 -0.74 10.90
N THR A 188 6.20 -0.92 9.64
CA THR A 188 6.85 0.10 8.81
C THR A 188 6.06 0.29 7.51
N GLY A 189 6.27 1.42 6.87
CA GLY A 189 5.65 1.78 5.59
C GLY A 189 5.48 3.29 5.47
N THR A 190 5.23 3.75 4.26
CA THR A 190 5.01 5.16 3.90
C THR A 190 3.55 5.40 3.51
#